data_541d4baf100eac7a8e8b085a97a56654
#
_entry.id   541d4baf100eac7a8e8b085a97a56654
#
_cell.length_a   1.000
_cell.length_b   1.000
_cell.length_c   1.000
_cell.angle_alpha   90.00
_cell.angle_beta   90.00
_cell.angle_gamma   90.00
#
_symmetry.space_group_name_H-M   'P 1'
#
loop_
_entity.id
_entity.type
_entity.pdbx_description
1 polymer ?
#
loop_
_entity_poly.entity_id
_entity_poly.type
_entity_poly.pdbx_seq_one_letter_code
_entity_poly.pdbx_strand_id
1 'polypeptide(L)'
;MIYSEPRYLPGGDRYILVEFGDEMNLELNFMAQGLAAAIAEARIAGVIETAPCFASMLVHYEPDLIGFDDLTTELAKLVAGLGPSDALELESRLWYFPAVYLDPWTRACVDDYIAKIAPKTPDWDLMVELNGLRDTDDFVRVHSGTEYWVASLGFWPGLPFMMALDPRAKMTAPKYNPPRTWTPGGAIGLGGASTAIYPEALPGGYQIFARTPVPIWDRAQRFAAFEGSICLFRPGDRVRFVPCSEQEFEAIEREVADGTYQYNMVGYGKFSVALYKSWTASLVRPMGAGRGS
;
A
#
# COMPACT_ATOMS: atom_id res chain seq x y z
N MET A 1 3.01 -18.10 6.43
CA MET A 1 2.01 -19.06 7.01
C MET A 1 0.89 -18.26 7.64
N ILE A 2 -0.36 -18.64 7.39
CA ILE A 2 -1.52 -18.10 8.10
C ILE A 2 -1.63 -18.84 9.43
N TYR A 3 -1.75 -18.12 10.53
CA TYR A 3 -1.93 -18.75 11.85
C TYR A 3 -3.39 -19.16 12.04
N SER A 4 -3.60 -20.30 12.73
CA SER A 4 -4.96 -20.76 13.08
C SER A 4 -5.65 -19.82 14.08
N GLU A 5 -4.87 -19.18 14.92
CA GLU A 5 -5.27 -18.14 15.86
C GLU A 5 -4.25 -17.02 15.87
N PRO A 6 -4.66 -15.76 15.99
CA PRO A 6 -3.71 -14.66 16.10
C PRO A 6 -2.80 -14.78 17.33
N ARG A 7 -1.59 -14.27 17.22
CA ARG A 7 -0.69 -14.15 18.34
C ARG A 7 -0.72 -12.73 18.88
N TYR A 8 -0.67 -12.60 20.19
CA TYR A 8 -0.66 -11.33 20.89
C TYR A 8 0.67 -11.17 21.61
N LEU A 9 1.51 -10.26 21.14
CA LEU A 9 2.86 -10.07 21.63
C LEU A 9 3.01 -8.67 22.24
N PRO A 10 3.65 -8.54 23.41
CA PRO A 10 3.89 -7.24 24.00
C PRO A 10 4.96 -6.47 23.18
N GLY A 11 4.67 -5.21 22.86
CA GLY A 11 5.60 -4.26 22.27
C GLY A 11 6.03 -3.21 23.29
N GLY A 12 6.83 -3.61 24.27
CA GLY A 12 7.08 -2.79 25.46
C GLY A 12 5.85 -2.79 26.39
N ASP A 13 5.61 -1.67 27.08
CA ASP A 13 4.56 -1.51 28.08
C ASP A 13 3.25 -0.90 27.52
N ARG A 14 3.27 -0.35 26.30
CA ARG A 14 2.17 0.43 25.71
C ARG A 14 1.66 -0.09 24.37
N TYR A 15 2.20 -1.21 23.88
CA TYR A 15 1.83 -1.74 22.58
C TYR A 15 1.54 -3.23 22.63
N ILE A 16 0.54 -3.67 21.86
CA ILE A 16 0.29 -5.07 21.54
C ILE A 16 0.46 -5.25 20.04
N LEU A 17 1.33 -6.17 19.62
CA LEU A 17 1.37 -6.64 18.26
C LEU A 17 0.43 -7.83 18.12
N VAL A 18 -0.58 -7.70 17.27
CA VAL A 18 -1.49 -8.78 16.88
C VAL A 18 -1.02 -9.32 15.54
N GLU A 19 -0.53 -10.57 15.52
CA GLU A 19 -0.06 -11.22 14.29
C GLU A 19 -1.07 -12.26 13.80
N PHE A 20 -1.48 -12.15 12.54
CA PHE A 20 -2.35 -13.10 11.85
C PHE A 20 -1.56 -14.14 11.04
N GLY A 21 -0.30 -13.87 10.74
CA GLY A 21 0.61 -14.71 9.98
C GLY A 21 1.98 -14.06 9.78
N ASP A 22 2.82 -14.70 8.96
CA ASP A 22 4.20 -14.29 8.69
C ASP A 22 4.50 -14.08 7.18
N GLU A 23 3.49 -13.81 6.37
CA GLU A 23 3.63 -13.61 4.93
C GLU A 23 2.85 -12.38 4.44
N MET A 24 3.29 -11.82 3.31
CA MET A 24 2.57 -10.76 2.63
C MET A 24 1.37 -11.34 1.88
N ASN A 25 0.21 -11.29 2.52
CA ASN A 25 -1.04 -11.85 2.02
C ASN A 25 -2.19 -10.86 2.26
N LEU A 26 -2.97 -10.57 1.21
CA LEU A 26 -4.10 -9.64 1.29
C LEU A 26 -5.16 -10.12 2.29
N GLU A 27 -5.38 -11.43 2.40
CA GLU A 27 -6.37 -11.97 3.36
C GLU A 27 -5.98 -11.66 4.81
N LEU A 28 -4.68 -11.78 5.14
CA LEU A 28 -4.18 -11.41 6.46
C LEU A 28 -4.33 -9.91 6.73
N ASN A 29 -4.11 -9.10 5.69
CA ASN A 29 -4.30 -7.65 5.81
C ASN A 29 -5.78 -7.27 5.95
N PHE A 30 -6.69 -7.94 5.25
CA PHE A 30 -8.13 -7.73 5.44
C PHE A 30 -8.56 -8.04 6.87
N MET A 31 -8.04 -9.11 7.48
CA MET A 31 -8.29 -9.43 8.89
C MET A 31 -7.74 -8.35 9.83
N ALA A 32 -6.51 -7.87 9.59
CA ALA A 32 -5.93 -6.79 10.39
C ALA A 32 -6.76 -5.51 10.33
N GLN A 33 -7.23 -5.14 9.14
CA GLN A 33 -8.08 -3.96 8.96
C GLN A 33 -9.50 -4.16 9.50
N GLY A 34 -10.05 -5.35 9.37
CA GLY A 34 -11.33 -5.71 10.00
C GLY A 34 -11.26 -5.57 11.52
N LEU A 35 -10.17 -6.04 12.14
CA LEU A 35 -9.96 -5.85 13.57
C LEU A 35 -9.79 -4.37 13.93
N ALA A 36 -9.05 -3.59 13.14
CA ALA A 36 -8.91 -2.15 13.39
C ALA A 36 -10.27 -1.43 13.37
N ALA A 37 -11.15 -1.78 12.42
CA ALA A 37 -12.51 -1.25 12.34
C ALA A 37 -13.35 -1.68 13.57
N ALA A 38 -13.27 -2.94 13.97
CA ALA A 38 -13.98 -3.45 15.14
C ALA A 38 -13.54 -2.78 16.45
N ILE A 39 -12.24 -2.51 16.61
CA ILE A 39 -11.70 -1.76 17.75
C ILE A 39 -12.24 -0.32 17.77
N ALA A 40 -12.25 0.33 16.61
CA ALA A 40 -12.77 1.71 16.49
C ALA A 40 -14.26 1.80 16.85
N GLU A 41 -15.05 0.79 16.47
CA GLU A 41 -16.46 0.69 16.80
C GLU A 41 -16.68 0.37 18.30
N ALA A 42 -15.89 -0.56 18.84
CA ALA A 42 -15.98 -0.99 20.25
C ALA A 42 -15.57 0.11 21.23
N ARG A 43 -14.78 1.09 20.83
CA ARG A 43 -14.31 2.21 21.66
C ARG A 43 -13.73 1.75 23.00
N ILE A 44 -12.86 0.75 22.97
CA ILE A 44 -12.26 0.17 24.17
C ILE A 44 -11.52 1.28 24.95
N ALA A 45 -11.89 1.48 26.20
CA ALA A 45 -11.23 2.47 27.06
C ALA A 45 -9.75 2.09 27.22
N GLY A 46 -8.87 3.06 27.03
CA GLY A 46 -7.42 2.86 27.08
C GLY A 46 -6.77 2.55 25.73
N VAL A 47 -7.51 2.16 24.68
CA VAL A 47 -6.93 2.07 23.32
C VAL A 47 -6.81 3.49 22.75
N ILE A 48 -5.60 3.83 22.28
CA ILE A 48 -5.25 5.15 21.74
C ILE A 48 -5.36 5.14 20.22
N GLU A 49 -4.70 4.17 19.56
CA GLU A 49 -4.70 4.03 18.10
C GLU A 49 -4.37 2.62 17.65
N THR A 50 -4.63 2.34 16.39
CA THR A 50 -4.27 1.08 15.72
C THR A 50 -3.51 1.36 14.44
N ALA A 51 -2.50 0.53 14.15
CA ALA A 51 -1.69 0.61 12.95
C ALA A 51 -1.69 -0.73 12.21
N PRO A 52 -2.63 -0.99 11.30
CA PRO A 52 -2.61 -2.17 10.46
C PRO A 52 -1.37 -2.24 9.59
N CYS A 53 -0.79 -3.43 9.47
CA CYS A 53 0.32 -3.74 8.60
C CYS A 53 -0.01 -4.95 7.73
N PHE A 54 0.94 -5.50 6.96
CA PHE A 54 0.66 -6.57 5.99
C PHE A 54 -0.05 -7.80 6.58
N ALA A 55 0.50 -8.36 7.64
CA ALA A 55 -0.02 -9.57 8.28
C ALA A 55 -0.25 -9.40 9.79
N SER A 56 -0.20 -8.17 10.27
CA SER A 56 -0.26 -7.84 11.67
C SER A 56 -0.89 -6.48 11.91
N MET A 57 -1.16 -6.17 13.16
CA MET A 57 -1.61 -4.84 13.59
C MET A 57 -0.94 -4.48 14.91
N LEU A 58 -0.45 -3.25 15.02
CA LEU A 58 -0.01 -2.71 16.29
C LEU A 58 -1.19 -1.97 16.95
N VAL A 59 -1.43 -2.24 18.22
CA VAL A 59 -2.39 -1.53 19.05
C VAL A 59 -1.63 -0.74 20.10
N HIS A 60 -1.79 0.57 20.09
CA HIS A 60 -1.27 1.47 21.12
C HIS A 60 -2.31 1.66 22.20
N TYR A 61 -1.95 1.48 23.46
CA TYR A 61 -2.87 1.56 24.59
C TYR A 61 -2.23 2.20 25.81
N GLU A 62 -3.08 2.68 26.76
CA GLU A 62 -2.66 3.21 28.04
C GLU A 62 -2.81 2.14 29.11
N PRO A 63 -1.69 1.59 29.65
CA PRO A 63 -1.71 0.47 30.57
C PRO A 63 -2.31 0.83 31.95
N ASP A 64 -2.38 2.10 32.32
CA ASP A 64 -3.06 2.55 33.53
C ASP A 64 -4.60 2.47 33.43
N LEU A 65 -5.14 2.34 32.22
CA LEU A 65 -6.58 2.22 31.96
C LEU A 65 -7.01 0.79 31.65
N ILE A 66 -6.17 0.01 30.98
CA ILE A 66 -6.43 -1.40 30.65
C ILE A 66 -5.12 -2.18 30.64
N GLY A 67 -5.08 -3.32 31.35
CA GLY A 67 -3.93 -4.19 31.37
C GLY A 67 -3.76 -5.01 30.08
N PHE A 68 -2.55 -5.53 29.84
CA PHE A 68 -2.22 -6.36 28.66
C PHE A 68 -3.16 -7.56 28.52
N ASP A 69 -3.40 -8.32 29.61
CA ASP A 69 -4.20 -9.53 29.57
C ASP A 69 -5.69 -9.24 29.31
N ASP A 70 -6.19 -8.17 29.92
CA ASP A 70 -7.59 -7.74 29.71
C ASP A 70 -7.77 -7.24 28.27
N LEU A 71 -6.87 -6.41 27.76
CA LEU A 71 -6.93 -5.93 26.39
C LEU A 71 -6.81 -7.10 25.39
N THR A 72 -5.89 -8.02 25.62
CA THR A 72 -5.73 -9.22 24.77
C THR A 72 -7.03 -10.04 24.74
N THR A 73 -7.70 -10.16 25.89
CA THR A 73 -8.99 -10.88 25.97
C THR A 73 -10.08 -10.16 25.13
N GLU A 74 -10.15 -8.83 25.21
CA GLU A 74 -11.10 -8.05 24.39
C GLU A 74 -10.79 -8.16 22.90
N LEU A 75 -9.50 -8.04 22.52
CA LEU A 75 -9.07 -8.19 21.13
C LEU A 75 -9.41 -9.59 20.57
N ALA A 76 -9.20 -10.65 21.35
CA ALA A 76 -9.55 -12.01 20.94
C ALA A 76 -11.06 -12.18 20.70
N LYS A 77 -11.92 -11.55 21.53
CA LYS A 77 -13.37 -11.54 21.31
C LYS A 77 -13.76 -10.83 20.02
N LEU A 78 -13.11 -9.68 19.75
CA LEU A 78 -13.35 -8.95 18.49
C LEU A 78 -12.92 -9.76 17.28
N VAL A 79 -11.74 -10.40 17.31
CA VAL A 79 -11.29 -11.28 16.23
C VAL A 79 -12.28 -12.44 15.99
N ALA A 80 -12.73 -13.11 17.06
CA ALA A 80 -13.74 -14.16 16.94
C ALA A 80 -15.07 -13.65 16.34
N GLY A 81 -15.42 -12.40 16.64
CA GLY A 81 -16.61 -11.74 16.12
C GLY A 81 -16.53 -11.36 14.63
N LEU A 82 -15.32 -11.22 14.05
CA LEU A 82 -15.16 -10.91 12.62
C LEU A 82 -15.66 -12.07 11.73
N GLY A 83 -15.61 -13.29 12.24
CA GLY A 83 -15.90 -14.47 11.43
C GLY A 83 -14.85 -14.74 10.35
N PRO A 84 -15.21 -15.50 9.29
CA PRO A 84 -14.30 -15.77 8.19
C PRO A 84 -14.02 -14.49 7.39
N SER A 85 -12.83 -14.37 6.81
CA SER A 85 -12.42 -13.19 6.03
C SER A 85 -13.42 -12.82 4.93
N ASP A 86 -14.14 -13.79 4.37
CA ASP A 86 -15.16 -13.59 3.34
C ASP A 86 -16.37 -12.77 3.82
N ALA A 87 -16.61 -12.71 5.13
CA ALA A 87 -17.69 -11.90 5.69
C ALA A 87 -17.35 -10.40 5.78
N LEU A 88 -16.08 -10.04 5.55
CA LEU A 88 -15.62 -8.67 5.74
C LEU A 88 -16.07 -7.76 4.60
N GLU A 89 -16.59 -6.62 4.99
CA GLU A 89 -16.84 -5.46 4.15
C GLU A 89 -16.07 -4.26 4.73
N LEU A 90 -15.04 -3.82 4.02
CA LEU A 90 -14.13 -2.80 4.49
C LEU A 90 -14.44 -1.46 3.80
N GLU A 91 -14.40 -0.37 4.54
CA GLU A 91 -14.48 0.96 3.94
C GLU A 91 -13.25 1.18 3.06
N SER A 92 -13.47 1.70 1.84
CA SER A 92 -12.40 1.85 0.85
C SER A 92 -12.69 3.01 -0.08
N ARG A 93 -11.73 3.94 -0.19
CA ARG A 93 -11.72 5.01 -1.19
C ARG A 93 -10.86 4.56 -2.36
N LEU A 94 -11.24 4.91 -3.58
CA LEU A 94 -10.41 4.66 -4.77
C LEU A 94 -9.85 5.99 -5.27
N TRP A 95 -8.53 6.10 -5.29
CA TRP A 95 -7.78 7.25 -5.77
C TRP A 95 -7.19 6.98 -7.14
N TYR A 96 -7.32 7.92 -8.08
CA TYR A 96 -6.65 7.90 -9.36
C TYR A 96 -5.47 8.86 -9.33
N PHE A 97 -4.26 8.31 -9.50
CA PHE A 97 -3.02 9.07 -9.43
C PHE A 97 -2.36 9.15 -10.80
N PRO A 98 -2.14 10.37 -11.34
CA PRO A 98 -1.33 10.54 -12.54
C PRO A 98 0.11 10.09 -12.23
N ALA A 99 0.70 9.34 -13.16
CA ALA A 99 2.06 8.83 -13.03
C ALA A 99 2.78 8.88 -14.37
N VAL A 100 3.89 9.60 -14.42
CA VAL A 100 4.82 9.52 -15.54
C VAL A 100 5.77 8.36 -15.28
N TYR A 101 5.85 7.46 -16.25
CA TYR A 101 6.71 6.27 -16.18
C TYR A 101 8.03 6.50 -16.91
N LEU A 102 9.10 5.88 -16.44
CA LEU A 102 10.44 5.93 -17.03
C LEU A 102 10.94 7.38 -17.17
N ASP A 103 10.53 8.22 -16.26
CA ASP A 103 10.74 9.65 -16.26
C ASP A 103 12.22 10.04 -16.05
N PRO A 104 12.62 11.24 -16.49
CA PRO A 104 14.01 11.66 -16.39
C PRO A 104 14.50 11.84 -14.95
N TRP A 105 13.63 12.14 -13.99
CA TRP A 105 14.05 12.39 -12.60
C TRP A 105 14.37 11.09 -11.85
N THR A 106 13.52 10.06 -11.99
CA THR A 106 13.82 8.74 -11.42
C THR A 106 15.01 8.12 -12.13
N ARG A 107 15.15 8.32 -13.46
CA ARG A 107 16.31 7.87 -14.24
C ARG A 107 17.60 8.50 -13.73
N ALA A 108 17.64 9.83 -13.56
CA ALA A 108 18.81 10.53 -13.04
C ALA A 108 19.20 10.03 -11.64
N CYS A 109 18.22 9.70 -10.80
CA CYS A 109 18.48 9.14 -9.47
C CYS A 109 19.11 7.74 -9.54
N VAL A 110 18.62 6.87 -10.43
CA VAL A 110 19.18 5.53 -10.66
C VAL A 110 20.60 5.62 -11.22
N ASP A 111 20.83 6.50 -12.20
CA ASP A 111 22.15 6.73 -12.81
C ASP A 111 23.16 7.26 -11.79
N ASP A 112 22.74 8.19 -10.92
CA ASP A 112 23.57 8.72 -9.83
C ASP A 112 23.99 7.61 -8.84
N TYR A 113 23.05 6.72 -8.49
CA TYR A 113 23.34 5.56 -7.65
C TYR A 113 24.35 4.62 -8.31
N ILE A 114 24.14 4.27 -9.58
CA ILE A 114 25.04 3.37 -10.33
C ILE A 114 26.45 3.97 -10.42
N ALA A 115 26.54 5.28 -10.64
CA ALA A 115 27.83 5.97 -10.77
C ALA A 115 28.59 6.12 -9.45
N LYS A 116 27.89 6.29 -8.33
CA LYS A 116 28.53 6.72 -7.06
C LYS A 116 28.51 5.66 -5.95
N ILE A 117 27.56 4.71 -5.99
CA ILE A 117 27.35 3.81 -4.85
C ILE A 117 27.63 2.36 -5.24
N ALA A 118 26.90 1.81 -6.20
CA ALA A 118 27.09 0.41 -6.61
C ALA A 118 26.58 0.17 -8.05
N PRO A 119 27.31 -0.62 -8.86
CA PRO A 119 26.85 -1.02 -10.18
C PRO A 119 25.63 -1.95 -10.07
N LYS A 120 24.64 -1.74 -10.93
CA LYS A 120 23.46 -2.58 -11.06
C LYS A 120 22.78 -2.39 -12.42
N THR A 121 21.90 -3.32 -12.78
CA THR A 121 20.95 -3.13 -13.88
C THR A 121 20.00 -1.99 -13.53
N PRO A 122 19.70 -1.05 -14.44
CA PRO A 122 18.69 -0.02 -14.23
C PRO A 122 17.35 -0.60 -13.78
N ASP A 123 16.61 0.15 -12.97
CA ASP A 123 15.43 -0.36 -12.28
C ASP A 123 14.35 -0.90 -13.22
N TRP A 124 14.06 -0.18 -14.31
CA TRP A 124 13.04 -0.59 -15.28
C TRP A 124 13.43 -1.85 -16.07
N ASP A 125 14.70 -2.01 -16.44
CA ASP A 125 15.19 -3.22 -17.11
C ASP A 125 15.15 -4.42 -16.14
N LEU A 126 15.56 -4.17 -14.89
CA LEU A 126 15.49 -5.18 -13.83
C LEU A 126 14.04 -5.62 -13.54
N MET A 127 13.09 -4.67 -13.55
CA MET A 127 11.66 -5.00 -13.35
C MET A 127 11.11 -5.86 -14.46
N VAL A 128 11.47 -5.59 -15.71
CA VAL A 128 11.10 -6.40 -16.87
C VAL A 128 11.68 -7.81 -16.76
N GLU A 129 12.99 -7.92 -16.49
CA GLU A 129 13.70 -9.18 -16.39
C GLU A 129 13.15 -10.08 -15.27
N LEU A 130 13.07 -9.54 -14.04
CA LEU A 130 12.68 -10.32 -12.85
C LEU A 130 11.23 -10.83 -12.91
N ASN A 131 10.37 -10.11 -13.60
CA ASN A 131 8.94 -10.43 -13.65
C ASN A 131 8.52 -11.10 -14.98
N GLY A 132 9.48 -11.45 -15.85
CA GLY A 132 9.23 -12.15 -17.09
C GLY A 132 8.35 -11.37 -18.08
N LEU A 133 8.45 -10.02 -18.05
CA LEU A 133 7.71 -9.14 -18.93
C LEU A 133 8.44 -9.01 -20.27
N ARG A 134 7.73 -8.62 -21.32
CA ARG A 134 8.30 -8.54 -22.68
C ARG A 134 9.22 -7.34 -22.85
N ASP A 135 8.79 -6.20 -22.31
CA ASP A 135 9.42 -4.89 -22.47
C ASP A 135 8.89 -3.91 -21.41
N THR A 136 9.37 -2.68 -21.46
CA THR A 136 8.94 -1.61 -20.57
C THR A 136 7.48 -1.19 -20.79
N ASP A 137 6.96 -1.29 -21.99
CA ASP A 137 5.54 -0.99 -22.26
C ASP A 137 4.63 -2.02 -21.60
N ASP A 138 5.04 -3.29 -21.66
CA ASP A 138 4.34 -4.37 -20.94
C ASP A 138 4.38 -4.14 -19.44
N PHE A 139 5.53 -3.70 -18.89
CA PHE A 139 5.66 -3.32 -17.49
C PHE A 139 4.68 -2.19 -17.13
N VAL A 140 4.66 -1.10 -17.88
CA VAL A 140 3.74 0.02 -17.64
C VAL A 140 2.29 -0.44 -17.68
N ARG A 141 1.93 -1.24 -18.70
CA ARG A 141 0.58 -1.81 -18.85
C ARG A 141 0.17 -2.68 -17.66
N VAL A 142 1.06 -3.54 -17.17
CA VAL A 142 0.79 -4.42 -16.03
C VAL A 142 0.66 -3.61 -14.74
N HIS A 143 1.61 -2.69 -14.49
CA HIS A 143 1.61 -1.89 -13.28
C HIS A 143 0.41 -0.94 -13.20
N SER A 144 0.08 -0.22 -14.28
CA SER A 144 -1.06 0.69 -14.30
C SER A 144 -2.42 -0.01 -14.48
N GLY A 145 -2.41 -1.29 -14.88
CA GLY A 145 -3.60 -2.07 -15.20
C GLY A 145 -4.39 -2.58 -13.98
N THR A 146 -3.86 -2.43 -12.77
CA THR A 146 -4.48 -2.92 -11.53
C THR A 146 -4.76 -1.79 -10.54
N GLU A 147 -5.61 -2.07 -9.57
CA GLU A 147 -5.71 -1.27 -8.35
C GLU A 147 -4.75 -1.83 -7.29
N TYR A 148 -4.23 -0.95 -6.46
CA TYR A 148 -3.35 -1.27 -5.34
C TYR A 148 -4.06 -1.01 -4.02
N TRP A 149 -4.05 -1.99 -3.14
CA TRP A 149 -4.60 -1.91 -1.80
C TRP A 149 -3.57 -1.33 -0.84
N VAL A 150 -3.88 -0.24 -0.15
CA VAL A 150 -3.04 0.32 0.90
C VAL A 150 -3.10 -0.58 2.12
N ALA A 151 -2.06 -1.40 2.28
CA ALA A 151 -1.96 -2.37 3.39
C ALA A 151 -1.51 -1.72 4.69
N SER A 152 -0.64 -0.72 4.61
CA SER A 152 -0.13 0.02 5.77
C SER A 152 0.43 1.38 5.37
N LEU A 153 0.62 2.25 6.36
CA LEU A 153 1.44 3.45 6.26
C LEU A 153 2.67 3.29 7.14
N GLY A 154 3.83 3.75 6.69
CA GLY A 154 5.05 3.64 7.48
C GLY A 154 6.27 4.20 6.79
N PHE A 155 7.44 4.08 7.40
CA PHE A 155 8.73 4.59 6.95
C PHE A 155 8.81 6.13 7.00
N TRP A 156 7.79 6.82 6.49
CA TRP A 156 7.64 8.27 6.50
C TRP A 156 6.15 8.61 6.64
N PRO A 157 5.77 9.77 7.24
CA PRO A 157 4.37 10.17 7.32
C PRO A 157 3.69 10.16 5.95
N GLY A 158 2.58 9.43 5.85
CA GLY A 158 1.78 9.32 4.63
C GLY A 158 2.32 8.38 3.55
N LEU A 159 3.50 7.75 3.72
CA LEU A 159 4.03 6.81 2.75
C LEU A 159 3.20 5.51 2.77
N PRO A 160 2.51 5.16 1.66
CA PRO A 160 1.71 3.94 1.59
C PRO A 160 2.57 2.74 1.16
N PHE A 161 2.38 1.62 1.83
CA PHE A 161 2.79 0.32 1.35
C PHE A 161 1.57 -0.39 0.75
N MET A 162 1.64 -0.72 -0.54
CA MET A 162 0.49 -1.15 -1.31
C MET A 162 0.72 -2.51 -1.97
N MET A 163 -0.34 -3.30 -2.05
CA MET A 163 -0.34 -4.61 -2.71
C MET A 163 -1.27 -4.60 -3.93
N ALA A 164 -0.80 -5.15 -5.05
CA ALA A 164 -1.64 -5.30 -6.25
C ALA A 164 -2.85 -6.20 -5.94
N LEU A 165 -4.06 -5.73 -6.28
CA LEU A 165 -5.29 -6.51 -6.11
C LEU A 165 -5.44 -7.58 -7.20
N ASP A 166 -5.01 -7.32 -8.43
CA ASP A 166 -4.99 -8.33 -9.47
C ASP A 166 -3.76 -9.25 -9.29
N PRO A 167 -3.96 -10.55 -8.98
CA PRO A 167 -2.85 -11.46 -8.81
C PRO A 167 -1.97 -11.62 -10.06
N ARG A 168 -2.49 -11.30 -11.25
CA ARG A 168 -1.74 -11.34 -12.52
C ARG A 168 -0.80 -10.13 -12.69
N ALA A 169 -1.05 -9.06 -11.92
CA ALA A 169 -0.20 -7.86 -11.88
C ALA A 169 0.77 -7.87 -10.69
N LYS A 170 0.82 -8.96 -9.93
CA LYS A 170 1.75 -9.10 -8.80
C LYS A 170 3.17 -9.22 -9.33
N MET A 171 3.97 -8.21 -9.02
CA MET A 171 5.39 -8.16 -9.34
C MET A 171 6.24 -8.17 -8.07
N THR A 172 7.50 -8.56 -8.20
CA THR A 172 8.46 -8.57 -7.09
C THR A 172 9.80 -8.04 -7.53
N ALA A 173 10.53 -7.40 -6.62
CA ALA A 173 11.90 -6.99 -6.83
C ALA A 173 12.67 -6.96 -5.51
N PRO A 174 13.97 -7.26 -5.50
CA PRO A 174 14.81 -7.06 -4.33
C PRO A 174 14.94 -5.56 -4.03
N LYS A 175 15.15 -5.23 -2.77
CA LYS A 175 15.53 -3.86 -2.40
C LYS A 175 17.00 -3.60 -2.78
N TYR A 176 17.32 -2.34 -2.97
CA TYR A 176 18.72 -1.89 -3.07
C TYR A 176 19.52 -2.28 -1.84
N ASN A 177 20.76 -2.72 -2.05
CA ASN A 177 21.71 -2.96 -0.99
C ASN A 177 23.12 -2.56 -1.47
N PRO A 178 23.71 -1.46 -0.95
CA PRO A 178 23.13 -0.52 0.01
C PRO A 178 21.96 0.29 -0.56
N PRO A 179 21.10 0.92 0.27
CA PRO A 179 20.01 1.77 -0.21
C PRO A 179 20.54 3.05 -0.87
N ARG A 180 19.70 3.69 -1.69
CA ARG A 180 19.98 5.04 -2.21
C ARG A 180 20.01 6.05 -1.07
N THR A 181 20.88 7.05 -1.19
CA THR A 181 20.96 8.17 -0.24
C THR A 181 19.85 9.20 -0.46
N TRP A 182 19.26 9.24 -1.66
CA TRP A 182 18.12 10.08 -2.00
C TRP A 182 17.23 9.40 -3.05
N THR A 183 15.97 9.78 -3.07
CA THR A 183 14.94 9.38 -4.04
C THR A 183 14.07 10.61 -4.28
N PRO A 184 13.71 10.98 -5.50
CA PRO A 184 12.89 12.17 -5.73
C PRO A 184 11.50 12.01 -5.06
N GLY A 185 10.96 13.11 -4.53
CA GLY A 185 9.59 13.15 -4.04
C GLY A 185 8.59 12.79 -5.12
N GLY A 186 7.54 12.07 -4.78
CA GLY A 186 6.57 11.54 -5.73
C GLY A 186 7.03 10.26 -6.45
N ALA A 187 8.27 9.79 -6.25
CA ALA A 187 8.73 8.56 -6.89
C ALA A 187 7.87 7.37 -6.50
N ILE A 188 7.52 6.56 -7.51
CA ILE A 188 6.79 5.31 -7.34
C ILE A 188 7.77 4.17 -7.52
N GLY A 189 7.79 3.24 -6.57
CA GLY A 189 8.73 2.14 -6.61
C GLY A 189 8.16 0.86 -6.01
N LEU A 190 8.90 -0.25 -6.23
CA LEU A 190 8.55 -1.58 -5.77
C LEU A 190 9.73 -2.23 -5.04
N GLY A 191 9.43 -2.80 -3.89
CA GLY A 191 10.40 -3.56 -3.09
C GLY A 191 9.72 -4.73 -2.38
N GLY A 192 10.29 -5.94 -2.52
CA GLY A 192 9.54 -7.15 -2.21
C GLY A 192 8.37 -7.28 -3.18
N ALA A 193 7.16 -7.41 -2.67
CA ALA A 193 5.92 -7.39 -3.45
C ALA A 193 5.05 -6.16 -3.12
N SER A 194 5.64 -5.09 -2.62
CA SER A 194 4.95 -3.87 -2.21
C SER A 194 5.34 -2.69 -3.07
N THR A 195 4.33 -2.01 -3.62
CA THR A 195 4.48 -0.71 -4.27
C THR A 195 4.35 0.40 -3.23
N ALA A 196 5.12 1.47 -3.39
CA ALA A 196 5.09 2.66 -2.53
C ALA A 196 5.21 3.94 -3.35
N ILE A 197 4.73 5.04 -2.77
CA ILE A 197 4.96 6.39 -3.27
C ILE A 197 5.79 7.12 -2.23
N TYR A 198 6.93 7.69 -2.62
CA TYR A 198 7.75 8.51 -1.73
C TYR A 198 7.12 9.89 -1.59
N PRO A 199 6.66 10.30 -0.39
CA PRO A 199 5.96 11.59 -0.24
C PRO A 199 6.89 12.79 -0.40
N GLU A 200 8.18 12.60 -0.11
CA GLU A 200 9.23 13.62 -0.19
C GLU A 200 10.54 13.02 -0.71
N ALA A 201 11.55 13.87 -0.87
CA ALA A 201 12.91 13.41 -1.21
C ALA A 201 13.52 12.69 0.01
N LEU A 202 13.63 11.37 -0.07
CA LEU A 202 14.03 10.49 1.02
C LEU A 202 15.07 9.46 0.57
N PRO A 203 15.92 8.95 1.47
CA PRO A 203 16.66 7.72 1.20
C PRO A 203 15.70 6.58 0.89
N GLY A 204 16.11 5.59 0.06
CA GLY A 204 15.22 4.48 -0.23
C GLY A 204 15.87 3.29 -0.90
N GLY A 205 15.25 2.12 -0.75
CA GLY A 205 15.73 0.86 -1.31
C GLY A 205 14.80 0.22 -2.34
N TYR A 206 13.66 0.81 -2.66
CA TYR A 206 12.76 0.26 -3.67
C TYR A 206 13.29 0.54 -5.08
N GLN A 207 13.04 -0.36 -6.03
CA GLN A 207 13.25 -0.09 -7.45
C GLN A 207 12.24 0.99 -7.87
N ILE A 208 12.73 2.10 -8.44
CA ILE A 208 11.90 3.26 -8.82
C ILE A 208 11.75 3.33 -10.34
N PHE A 209 10.56 3.62 -10.82
CA PHE A 209 10.26 3.53 -12.26
C PHE A 209 9.20 4.52 -12.75
N ALA A 210 8.62 5.28 -11.86
CA ALA A 210 7.62 6.31 -12.18
C ALA A 210 7.62 7.40 -11.13
N ARG A 211 6.96 8.51 -11.44
CA ARG A 211 6.77 9.63 -10.52
C ARG A 211 5.37 10.22 -10.65
N THR A 212 4.77 10.62 -9.53
CA THR A 212 3.55 11.42 -9.49
C THR A 212 3.85 12.85 -9.05
N PRO A 213 3.21 13.88 -9.67
CA PRO A 213 3.36 15.26 -9.21
C PRO A 213 2.45 15.59 -8.03
N VAL A 214 1.55 14.67 -7.67
CA VAL A 214 0.47 14.91 -6.71
C VAL A 214 0.93 14.57 -5.29
N PRO A 215 0.86 15.52 -4.33
CA PRO A 215 1.22 15.29 -2.94
C PRO A 215 0.35 14.21 -2.29
N ILE A 216 0.97 13.35 -1.49
CA ILE A 216 0.30 12.37 -0.63
C ILE A 216 0.47 12.68 0.86
N TRP A 217 1.22 13.71 1.15
CA TRP A 217 1.47 14.26 2.47
C TRP A 217 1.57 15.79 2.38
N ASP A 218 0.80 16.51 3.16
CA ASP A 218 0.80 17.97 3.17
C ASP A 218 0.61 18.49 4.60
N ARG A 219 1.69 18.96 5.19
CA ARG A 219 1.69 19.54 6.55
C ARG A 219 0.79 20.77 6.67
N ALA A 220 0.66 21.53 5.60
CA ALA A 220 -0.15 22.74 5.56
C ALA A 220 -1.62 22.49 5.25
N GLN A 221 -1.98 21.25 4.85
CA GLN A 221 -3.35 20.85 4.50
C GLN A 221 -4.01 21.83 3.50
N ARG A 222 -3.24 22.21 2.46
CA ARG A 222 -3.67 23.21 1.46
C ARG A 222 -4.82 22.77 0.59
N PHE A 223 -5.01 21.44 0.45
CA PHE A 223 -6.05 20.87 -0.38
C PHE A 223 -7.15 20.24 0.47
N ALA A 224 -8.40 20.32 0.02
CA ALA A 224 -9.55 19.70 0.72
C ALA A 224 -9.36 18.18 0.96
N ALA A 225 -8.60 17.50 0.11
CA ALA A 225 -8.29 16.07 0.28
C ALA A 225 -7.52 15.74 1.57
N PHE A 226 -6.88 16.73 2.19
CA PHE A 226 -6.16 16.61 3.47
C PHE A 226 -6.97 17.14 4.66
N GLU A 227 -8.25 17.43 4.49
CA GLU A 227 -9.08 17.87 5.60
C GLU A 227 -9.08 16.82 6.72
N GLY A 228 -8.67 17.22 7.92
CA GLY A 228 -8.58 16.37 9.11
C GLY A 228 -7.33 15.45 9.18
N SER A 229 -6.45 15.46 8.19
CA SER A 229 -5.21 14.67 8.22
C SER A 229 -4.12 15.27 7.32
N ILE A 230 -2.88 15.27 7.80
CA ILE A 230 -1.71 15.63 6.96
C ILE A 230 -1.31 14.50 5.98
N CYS A 231 -1.88 13.31 6.14
CA CYS A 231 -1.66 12.14 5.28
C CYS A 231 -2.91 11.90 4.44
N LEU A 232 -2.74 11.72 3.13
CA LEU A 232 -3.84 11.51 2.20
C LEU A 232 -4.48 10.12 2.38
N PHE A 233 -3.63 9.11 2.39
CA PHE A 233 -4.08 7.72 2.42
C PHE A 233 -4.38 7.23 3.83
N ARG A 234 -5.25 6.22 3.87
CA ARG A 234 -5.54 5.38 5.03
C ARG A 234 -5.36 3.92 4.65
N PRO A 235 -5.01 3.02 5.57
CA PRO A 235 -5.13 1.59 5.31
C PRO A 235 -6.55 1.27 4.81
N GLY A 236 -6.66 0.42 3.79
CA GLY A 236 -7.93 0.12 3.13
C GLY A 236 -8.25 0.98 1.90
N ASP A 237 -7.56 2.07 1.68
CA ASP A 237 -7.68 2.80 0.42
C ASP A 237 -7.15 1.98 -0.76
N ARG A 238 -7.66 2.30 -1.95
CA ARG A 238 -7.17 1.75 -3.21
C ARG A 238 -6.58 2.87 -4.06
N VAL A 239 -5.53 2.54 -4.77
CA VAL A 239 -4.84 3.46 -5.67
C VAL A 239 -4.77 2.85 -7.06
N ARG A 240 -5.13 3.61 -8.08
CA ARG A 240 -4.90 3.27 -9.48
C ARG A 240 -4.01 4.32 -10.11
N PHE A 241 -2.91 3.87 -10.68
CA PHE A 241 -2.01 4.75 -11.43
C PHE A 241 -2.54 4.96 -12.85
N VAL A 242 -2.59 6.22 -13.27
CA VAL A 242 -3.01 6.64 -14.61
C VAL A 242 -1.77 7.16 -15.33
N PRO A 243 -1.25 6.44 -16.33
CA PRO A 243 -0.10 6.91 -17.09
C PRO A 243 -0.37 8.29 -17.70
N CYS A 244 0.58 9.20 -17.56
CA CYS A 244 0.55 10.52 -18.18
C CYS A 244 1.89 10.82 -18.86
N SER A 245 1.88 11.78 -19.79
CA SER A 245 3.08 12.30 -20.43
C SER A 245 3.85 13.25 -19.51
N GLU A 246 5.11 13.57 -19.84
CA GLU A 246 5.89 14.57 -19.12
C GLU A 246 5.23 15.96 -19.16
N GLN A 247 4.60 16.31 -20.29
CA GLN A 247 3.89 17.59 -20.42
C GLN A 247 2.66 17.66 -19.49
N GLU A 248 1.88 16.58 -19.38
CA GLU A 248 0.77 16.48 -18.43
C GLU A 248 1.26 16.51 -16.99
N PHE A 249 2.35 15.80 -16.70
CA PHE A 249 2.99 15.84 -15.38
C PHE A 249 3.37 17.28 -14.98
N GLU A 250 4.07 18.03 -15.84
CA GLU A 250 4.45 19.43 -15.59
C GLU A 250 3.22 20.35 -15.46
N ALA A 251 2.15 20.10 -16.22
CA ALA A 251 0.92 20.85 -16.11
C ALA A 251 0.27 20.65 -14.72
N ILE A 252 0.17 19.39 -14.29
CA ILE A 252 -0.37 19.04 -12.97
C ILE A 252 0.55 19.58 -11.84
N GLU A 253 1.87 19.54 -12.02
CA GLU A 253 2.82 20.11 -11.04
C GLU A 253 2.60 21.61 -10.83
N ARG A 254 2.27 22.35 -11.90
CA ARG A 254 1.87 23.77 -11.81
C ARG A 254 0.56 23.96 -11.05
N GLU A 255 -0.48 23.14 -11.34
CA GLU A 255 -1.75 23.19 -10.62
C GLU A 255 -1.57 22.89 -9.13
N VAL A 256 -0.68 21.94 -8.80
CA VAL A 256 -0.33 21.64 -7.40
C VAL A 256 0.38 22.83 -6.74
N ALA A 257 1.32 23.47 -7.43
CA ALA A 257 2.02 24.64 -6.92
C ALA A 257 1.07 25.82 -6.69
N ASP A 258 0.12 26.04 -7.60
CA ASP A 258 -0.90 27.08 -7.53
C ASP A 258 -2.04 26.77 -6.54
N GLY A 259 -2.08 25.56 -6.00
CA GLY A 259 -3.13 25.10 -5.07
C GLY A 259 -4.49 24.86 -5.74
N THR A 260 -4.52 24.69 -7.05
CA THR A 260 -5.76 24.52 -7.85
C THR A 260 -6.03 23.06 -8.24
N TYR A 261 -5.08 22.17 -8.01
CA TYR A 261 -5.23 20.74 -8.34
C TYR A 261 -6.42 20.11 -7.62
N GLN A 262 -7.23 19.36 -8.37
CA GLN A 262 -8.37 18.62 -7.82
C GLN A 262 -8.07 17.12 -7.79
N TYR A 263 -8.07 16.56 -6.58
CA TYR A 263 -7.86 15.12 -6.41
C TYR A 263 -9.00 14.31 -7.01
N ASN A 264 -8.64 13.32 -7.83
CA ASN A 264 -9.61 12.39 -8.40
C ASN A 264 -9.82 11.20 -7.46
N MET A 265 -10.93 11.21 -6.74
CA MET A 265 -11.30 10.19 -5.77
C MET A 265 -12.74 9.75 -5.99
N VAL A 266 -12.95 8.45 -6.12
CA VAL A 266 -14.27 7.84 -6.01
C VAL A 266 -14.55 7.60 -4.51
N GLY A 267 -15.60 8.23 -4.03
CA GLY A 267 -15.96 8.27 -2.62
C GLY A 267 -16.13 6.92 -1.95
N TYR A 268 -16.42 6.94 -0.68
CA TYR A 268 -16.53 5.75 0.14
C TYR A 268 -17.46 4.70 -0.47
N GLY A 269 -16.85 3.59 -0.87
CA GLY A 269 -17.53 2.36 -1.19
C GLY A 269 -17.10 1.29 -0.20
N LYS A 270 -17.90 0.25 -0.04
CA LYS A 270 -17.49 -0.93 0.68
C LYS A 270 -16.74 -1.86 -0.24
N PHE A 271 -15.56 -2.30 0.18
CA PHE A 271 -14.81 -3.36 -0.48
C PHE A 271 -15.26 -4.69 0.11
N SER A 272 -15.94 -5.51 -0.68
CA SER A 272 -16.38 -6.84 -0.28
C SER A 272 -15.28 -7.86 -0.53
N VAL A 273 -14.76 -8.46 0.52
CA VAL A 273 -13.75 -9.53 0.43
C VAL A 273 -14.31 -10.76 -0.29
N ALA A 274 -15.58 -11.10 -0.10
CA ALA A 274 -16.23 -12.19 -0.82
C ALA A 274 -16.24 -11.97 -2.33
N LEU A 275 -16.61 -10.77 -2.79
CA LEU A 275 -16.61 -10.44 -4.22
C LEU A 275 -15.19 -10.45 -4.79
N TYR A 276 -14.22 -9.94 -4.06
CA TYR A 276 -12.81 -9.98 -4.44
C TYR A 276 -12.31 -11.43 -4.60
N LYS A 277 -12.56 -12.31 -3.63
CA LYS A 277 -12.16 -13.72 -3.70
C LYS A 277 -12.88 -14.46 -4.83
N SER A 278 -14.15 -14.19 -5.05
CA SER A 278 -14.91 -14.75 -6.17
C SER A 278 -14.33 -14.32 -7.52
N TRP A 279 -13.99 -13.04 -7.64
CA TRP A 279 -13.37 -12.51 -8.86
C TRP A 279 -11.98 -13.14 -9.09
N THR A 280 -11.11 -13.16 -8.09
CA THR A 280 -9.77 -13.75 -8.24
C THR A 280 -9.82 -15.24 -8.56
N ALA A 281 -10.74 -15.99 -7.96
CA ALA A 281 -10.97 -17.39 -8.30
C ALA A 281 -11.43 -17.59 -9.75
N SER A 282 -12.17 -16.65 -10.33
CA SER A 282 -12.60 -16.70 -11.73
C SER A 282 -11.43 -16.52 -12.73
N LEU A 283 -10.36 -15.86 -12.31
CA LEU A 283 -9.16 -15.63 -13.14
C LEU A 283 -8.34 -16.92 -13.33
N VAL A 284 -8.47 -17.89 -12.44
CA VAL A 284 -7.69 -19.15 -12.41
C VAL A 284 -8.35 -20.26 -13.25
N ARG A 285 -9.54 -20.05 -13.82
CA ARG A 285 -10.17 -21.06 -14.68
C ARG A 285 -9.34 -21.29 -15.94
N PRO A 286 -8.85 -22.54 -16.21
CA PRO A 286 -8.17 -22.83 -17.46
C PRO A 286 -9.13 -22.60 -18.63
N MET A 287 -8.69 -21.86 -19.64
CA MET A 287 -9.34 -21.83 -20.95
C MET A 287 -9.25 -23.24 -21.54
N GLY A 288 -10.26 -24.12 -21.28
CA GLY A 288 -10.22 -25.48 -21.78
C GLY A 288 -11.27 -26.46 -21.30
N ALA A 289 -12.42 -25.99 -20.83
CA ALA A 289 -13.52 -26.91 -20.54
C ALA A 289 -14.85 -26.34 -21.05
N GLY A 290 -15.10 -26.49 -22.35
CA GLY A 290 -16.39 -26.14 -22.90
C GLY A 290 -16.43 -25.91 -24.41
N ARG A 291 -16.09 -26.92 -25.20
CA ARG A 291 -16.71 -27.22 -26.51
C ARG A 291 -16.47 -28.69 -26.81
N GLY A 292 -17.31 -29.51 -26.28
CA GLY A 292 -17.47 -30.90 -26.64
C GLY A 292 -18.95 -31.17 -26.81
N SER A 293 -19.31 -31.39 -28.04
CA SER A 293 -20.56 -31.88 -28.65
C SER A 293 -21.53 -30.82 -29.07
#